data_466f1f3446dbe9b77fff2a7813271d0c
#
_entry.id   466f1f3446dbe9b77fff2a7813271d0c
#
_cell.length_a   1.000
_cell.length_b   1.000
_cell.length_c   1.000
_cell.angle_alpha   90.00
_cell.angle_beta   90.00
_cell.angle_gamma   90.00
#
_symmetry.space_group_name_H-M   'P 1'
#
loop_
_entity.id
_entity.type
_entity.pdbx_description
1 polymer ?
#
loop_
_entity_poly.entity_id
_entity_poly.type
_entity_poly.pdbx_seq_one_letter_code
_entity_poly.pdbx_strand_id
1 'polypeptide(L)'
;DCDDPADRTDEALLDIIPRDRRQAFDMRHIIRSVFDQESFFEMGAGYGRSQITGLARLNGQPVGVWANNCKFLAGSMTADGAHKARRFMELCETFSLPIASLVDEPGFMIGSQAEREATIRHGTSAVLTAAMTTVPWASIMIRRSFGVAQAAHYGPNGYVLAWPSAESGPLPVEGGVAVAFQREIAAAPDPEARRRELEEE
;
A
#
# COMPACT_ATOMS: atom_id res chain seq x y z
N ASP A 1 18.64 -0.78 -24.18
CA ASP A 1 18.90 0.66 -24.08
C ASP A 1 17.62 1.33 -23.59
N CYS A 2 17.75 2.29 -22.68
CA CYS A 2 16.64 3.07 -22.14
C CYS A 2 16.85 4.52 -22.59
N ASP A 3 15.85 5.08 -23.30
CA ASP A 3 15.90 6.46 -23.79
C ASP A 3 15.30 7.46 -22.76
N ASP A 4 14.77 6.95 -21.62
CA ASP A 4 14.19 7.78 -20.57
C ASP A 4 15.31 8.34 -19.67
N PRO A 5 15.44 9.67 -19.52
CA PRO A 5 16.50 10.26 -18.70
C PRO A 5 16.40 9.83 -17.23
N ALA A 6 17.52 9.40 -16.66
CA ALA A 6 17.57 8.96 -15.25
C ALA A 6 17.29 10.09 -14.24
N ASP A 7 17.45 11.34 -14.66
CA ASP A 7 17.19 12.56 -13.90
C ASP A 7 15.83 13.21 -14.21
N ARG A 8 14.94 12.48 -14.93
CA ARG A 8 13.58 12.94 -15.20
C ARG A 8 12.83 13.20 -13.91
N THR A 9 12.21 14.35 -13.82
CA THR A 9 11.35 14.77 -12.70
C THR A 9 9.92 15.00 -13.17
N ASP A 10 8.96 14.85 -12.28
CA ASP A 10 7.55 15.16 -12.51
C ASP A 10 7.05 16.04 -11.37
N GLU A 11 6.87 17.34 -11.66
CA GLU A 11 6.42 18.32 -10.67
C GLU A 11 5.02 18.01 -10.13
N ALA A 12 4.17 17.30 -10.89
CA ALA A 12 2.85 16.90 -10.43
C ALA A 12 2.91 15.99 -9.19
N LEU A 13 4.04 15.32 -8.95
CA LEU A 13 4.22 14.48 -7.75
C LEU A 13 4.28 15.29 -6.45
N LEU A 14 4.60 16.59 -6.50
CA LEU A 14 4.68 17.45 -5.32
C LEU A 14 3.31 17.69 -4.68
N ASP A 15 2.24 17.68 -5.47
CA ASP A 15 0.87 17.95 -5.03
C ASP A 15 -0.08 16.74 -5.20
N ILE A 16 0.44 15.58 -5.63
CA ILE A 16 -0.40 14.41 -5.93
C ILE A 16 -1.08 13.81 -4.71
N ILE A 17 -0.46 13.94 -3.53
CA ILE A 17 -1.04 13.45 -2.28
C ILE A 17 -1.90 14.55 -1.65
N PRO A 18 -3.23 14.36 -1.59
CA PRO A 18 -4.12 15.33 -0.98
C PRO A 18 -3.81 15.56 0.51
N ARG A 19 -3.92 16.79 0.99
CA ARG A 19 -3.82 17.12 2.42
C ARG A 19 -4.96 16.48 3.23
N ASP A 20 -6.15 16.39 2.63
CA ASP A 20 -7.26 15.65 3.23
C ASP A 20 -7.02 14.15 3.04
N ARG A 21 -6.79 13.44 4.14
CA ARG A 21 -6.54 12.00 4.18
C ARG A 21 -7.66 11.15 3.58
N ARG A 22 -8.88 11.67 3.51
CA ARG A 22 -10.06 10.98 2.97
C ARG A 22 -10.11 11.02 1.45
N GLN A 23 -9.39 11.94 0.83
CA GLN A 23 -9.34 12.04 -0.62
C GLN A 23 -8.43 10.98 -1.23
N ALA A 24 -8.91 10.40 -2.33
CA ALA A 24 -8.12 9.46 -3.12
C ALA A 24 -7.21 10.20 -4.11
N PHE A 25 -6.07 9.61 -4.41
CA PHE A 25 -5.15 10.06 -5.45
C PHE A 25 -4.95 8.97 -6.52
N ASP A 26 -4.22 9.31 -7.58
CA ASP A 26 -3.95 8.36 -8.66
C ASP A 26 -2.57 7.70 -8.50
N MET A 27 -2.53 6.53 -7.86
CA MET A 27 -1.31 5.74 -7.72
C MET A 27 -0.71 5.34 -9.08
N ARG A 28 -1.55 5.15 -10.11
CA ARG A 28 -1.05 4.84 -11.46
C ARG A 28 -0.30 6.01 -12.10
N HIS A 29 -0.64 7.24 -11.72
CA HIS A 29 0.16 8.41 -12.12
C HIS A 29 1.56 8.33 -11.49
N ILE A 30 1.65 8.05 -10.19
CA ILE A 30 2.94 7.87 -9.51
C ILE A 30 3.77 6.76 -10.18
N ILE A 31 3.14 5.62 -10.48
CA ILE A 31 3.82 4.52 -11.18
C ILE A 31 4.40 5.01 -12.52
N ARG A 32 3.60 5.69 -13.34
CA ARG A 32 4.06 6.20 -14.66
C ARG A 32 5.14 7.27 -14.55
N SER A 33 5.18 8.01 -13.45
CA SER A 33 6.22 9.04 -13.22
C SER A 33 7.53 8.47 -12.71
N VAL A 34 7.48 7.36 -11.95
CA VAL A 34 8.67 6.73 -11.33
C VAL A 34 9.37 5.77 -12.27
N PHE A 35 8.62 4.95 -13.01
CA PHE A 35 9.18 3.95 -13.92
C PHE A 35 9.36 4.51 -15.32
N ASP A 36 10.15 3.83 -16.14
CA ASP A 36 10.45 4.24 -17.51
C ASP A 36 9.16 4.47 -18.29
N GLN A 37 9.13 5.50 -19.12
CA GLN A 37 7.96 5.92 -19.88
C GLN A 37 7.39 4.77 -20.69
N GLU A 38 6.06 4.66 -20.69
CA GLU A 38 5.28 3.63 -21.40
C GLU A 38 5.65 2.17 -21.10
N SER A 39 6.50 1.93 -20.06
CA SER A 39 6.93 0.58 -19.71
C SER A 39 5.96 -0.17 -18.82
N PHE A 40 5.04 0.51 -18.13
CA PHE A 40 4.14 -0.13 -17.18
C PHE A 40 3.03 -0.94 -17.84
N PHE A 41 3.06 -2.24 -17.63
CA PHE A 41 2.03 -3.19 -18.05
C PHE A 41 1.27 -3.70 -16.82
N GLU A 42 0.06 -3.18 -16.58
CA GLU A 42 -0.78 -3.59 -15.44
C GLU A 42 -1.36 -4.98 -15.64
N MET A 43 -1.20 -5.85 -14.66
CA MET A 43 -1.72 -7.22 -14.64
C MET A 43 -2.92 -7.34 -13.72
N GLY A 44 -4.00 -7.98 -14.21
CA GLY A 44 -5.17 -8.28 -13.38
C GLY A 44 -5.92 -7.04 -12.87
N ALA A 45 -6.04 -5.99 -13.65
CA ALA A 45 -6.73 -4.74 -13.28
C ALA A 45 -8.18 -4.94 -12.81
N GLY A 46 -8.87 -5.98 -13.32
CA GLY A 46 -10.26 -6.32 -12.97
C GLY A 46 -10.43 -7.15 -11.70
N TYR A 47 -9.35 -7.76 -11.17
CA TYR A 47 -9.37 -8.62 -9.99
C TYR A 47 -8.56 -8.02 -8.84
N GLY A 48 -9.01 -8.17 -7.60
CA GLY A 48 -8.32 -7.64 -6.41
C GLY A 48 -8.01 -6.15 -6.57
N ARG A 49 -9.01 -5.35 -6.96
CA ARG A 49 -8.89 -3.98 -7.46
C ARG A 49 -8.27 -2.99 -6.47
N SER A 50 -8.22 -3.33 -5.18
CA SER A 50 -7.53 -2.55 -4.16
C SER A 50 -6.01 -2.62 -4.28
N GLN A 51 -5.50 -3.59 -5.05
CA GLN A 51 -4.09 -3.77 -5.32
C GLN A 51 -3.81 -3.60 -6.83
N ILE A 52 -2.73 -2.91 -7.14
CA ILE A 52 -2.19 -2.75 -8.49
C ILE A 52 -0.95 -3.63 -8.58
N THR A 53 -0.89 -4.49 -9.58
CA THR A 53 0.28 -5.31 -9.88
C THR A 53 0.61 -5.21 -11.34
N GLY A 54 1.87 -5.19 -11.69
CA GLY A 54 2.28 -5.10 -13.10
C GLY A 54 3.79 -5.21 -13.27
N LEU A 55 4.21 -5.23 -14.51
CA LEU A 55 5.62 -5.22 -14.89
C LEU A 55 5.96 -3.83 -15.42
N ALA A 56 7.17 -3.38 -15.15
CA ALA A 56 7.70 -2.13 -15.67
C ALA A 56 9.19 -2.26 -15.97
N ARG A 57 9.79 -1.16 -16.39
CA ARG A 57 11.25 -1.01 -16.44
C ARG A 57 11.67 0.14 -15.54
N LEU A 58 12.86 0.01 -14.99
CA LEU A 58 13.54 1.07 -14.26
C LEU A 58 14.96 1.17 -14.78
N ASN A 59 15.28 2.26 -15.46
CA ASN A 59 16.55 2.44 -16.19
C ASN A 59 16.84 1.24 -17.14
N GLY A 60 15.82 0.83 -17.89
CA GLY A 60 15.87 -0.30 -18.84
C GLY A 60 15.76 -1.69 -18.20
N GLN A 61 15.90 -1.83 -16.88
CA GLN A 61 15.87 -3.12 -16.19
C GLN A 61 14.42 -3.53 -15.85
N PRO A 62 14.01 -4.79 -16.07
CA PRO A 62 12.68 -5.26 -15.75
C PRO A 62 12.47 -5.32 -14.24
N VAL A 63 11.30 -4.90 -13.79
CA VAL A 63 10.91 -4.88 -12.39
C VAL A 63 9.43 -5.21 -12.23
N GLY A 64 9.09 -5.96 -11.19
CA GLY A 64 7.71 -6.12 -10.75
C GLY A 64 7.28 -4.91 -9.91
N VAL A 65 6.11 -4.36 -10.22
CA VAL A 65 5.52 -3.23 -9.50
C VAL A 65 4.30 -3.68 -8.75
N TRP A 66 4.27 -3.43 -7.45
CA TRP A 66 3.10 -3.64 -6.61
C TRP A 66 2.74 -2.36 -5.87
N ALA A 67 1.46 -1.99 -5.85
CA ALA A 67 0.98 -0.78 -5.20
C ALA A 67 -0.47 -0.90 -4.72
N ASN A 68 -0.88 -0.03 -3.79
CA ASN A 68 -2.27 0.07 -3.37
C ASN A 68 -3.06 1.01 -4.29
N ASN A 69 -4.34 0.70 -4.50
CA ASN A 69 -5.27 1.54 -5.24
C ASN A 69 -6.29 2.16 -4.27
N CYS A 70 -5.99 3.33 -3.75
CA CYS A 70 -6.87 4.02 -2.80
C CYS A 70 -8.23 4.47 -3.40
N LYS A 71 -8.38 4.46 -4.73
CA LYS A 71 -9.66 4.70 -5.40
C LYS A 71 -10.64 3.54 -5.27
N PHE A 72 -10.19 2.37 -4.77
CA PHE A 72 -11.03 1.21 -4.53
C PHE A 72 -10.88 0.72 -3.09
N LEU A 73 -11.97 0.76 -2.31
CA LEU A 73 -11.99 0.38 -0.89
C LEU A 73 -10.84 1.02 -0.08
N ALA A 74 -10.54 2.29 -0.38
CA ALA A 74 -9.43 3.05 0.20
C ALA A 74 -8.05 2.38 0.10
N GLY A 75 -7.88 1.37 -0.75
CA GLY A 75 -6.65 0.60 -0.90
C GLY A 75 -6.50 -0.56 0.09
N SER A 76 -7.50 -0.81 0.95
CA SER A 76 -7.45 -1.88 1.95
C SER A 76 -7.19 -3.25 1.33
N MET A 77 -6.40 -4.06 2.00
CA MET A 77 -6.14 -5.42 1.54
C MET A 77 -7.37 -6.31 1.78
N THR A 78 -8.03 -6.67 0.70
CA THR A 78 -9.13 -7.64 0.67
C THR A 78 -8.60 -9.07 0.47
N ALA A 79 -9.46 -10.09 0.60
CA ALA A 79 -9.09 -11.47 0.28
C ALA A 79 -8.57 -11.61 -1.16
N ASP A 80 -9.29 -11.03 -2.14
CA ASP A 80 -8.87 -11.02 -3.54
C ASP A 80 -7.59 -10.22 -3.76
N GLY A 81 -7.43 -9.08 -3.06
CA GLY A 81 -6.21 -8.28 -3.08
C GLY A 81 -5.00 -9.06 -2.58
N ALA A 82 -5.16 -9.78 -1.47
CA ALA A 82 -4.11 -10.64 -0.91
C ALA A 82 -3.74 -11.79 -1.85
N HIS A 83 -4.73 -12.43 -2.47
CA HIS A 83 -4.49 -13.47 -3.49
C HIS A 83 -3.70 -12.92 -4.68
N LYS A 84 -4.12 -11.76 -5.20
CA LYS A 84 -3.43 -11.10 -6.31
C LYS A 84 -1.98 -10.77 -5.96
N ALA A 85 -1.77 -10.15 -4.80
CA ALA A 85 -0.43 -9.79 -4.32
C ALA A 85 0.46 -11.02 -4.16
N ARG A 86 -0.04 -12.07 -3.52
CA ARG A 86 0.69 -13.33 -3.33
C ARG A 86 1.11 -13.93 -4.67
N ARG A 87 0.18 -14.11 -5.60
CA ARG A 87 0.48 -14.66 -6.93
C ARG A 87 1.48 -13.82 -7.71
N PHE A 88 1.41 -12.51 -7.54
CA PHE A 88 2.35 -11.60 -8.17
C PHE A 88 3.76 -11.73 -7.59
N MET A 89 3.90 -11.83 -6.27
CA MET A 89 5.19 -12.11 -5.63
C MET A 89 5.78 -13.44 -6.06
N GLU A 90 4.96 -14.51 -6.11
CA GLU A 90 5.36 -15.83 -6.61
C GLU A 90 5.83 -15.77 -8.08
N LEU A 91 5.20 -14.94 -8.92
CA LEU A 91 5.63 -14.71 -10.29
C LEU A 91 7.00 -14.01 -10.32
N CYS A 92 7.17 -12.93 -9.56
CA CYS A 92 8.44 -12.21 -9.48
C CYS A 92 9.57 -13.13 -9.01
N GLU A 93 9.31 -13.95 -7.99
CA GLU A 93 10.27 -14.95 -7.49
C GLU A 93 10.65 -15.96 -8.58
N THR A 94 9.64 -16.50 -9.30
CA THR A 94 9.86 -17.49 -10.37
C THR A 94 10.74 -16.97 -11.48
N PHE A 95 10.59 -15.70 -11.85
CA PHE A 95 11.33 -15.06 -12.95
C PHE A 95 12.52 -14.22 -12.47
N SER A 96 12.85 -14.28 -11.19
CA SER A 96 13.95 -13.48 -10.59
C SER A 96 13.81 -11.98 -10.85
N LEU A 97 12.59 -11.47 -10.82
CA LEU A 97 12.29 -10.04 -11.02
C LEU A 97 12.38 -9.31 -9.68
N PRO A 98 13.17 -8.24 -9.57
CA PRO A 98 13.12 -7.35 -8.41
C PRO A 98 11.70 -6.80 -8.22
N ILE A 99 11.31 -6.52 -6.98
CA ILE A 99 10.01 -5.95 -6.65
C ILE A 99 10.17 -4.51 -6.15
N ALA A 100 9.39 -3.61 -6.75
CA ALA A 100 9.18 -2.26 -6.26
C ALA A 100 7.75 -2.15 -5.70
N SER A 101 7.63 -1.85 -4.39
CA SER A 101 6.34 -1.71 -3.71
C SER A 101 6.06 -0.25 -3.36
N LEU A 102 4.98 0.33 -3.90
CA LEU A 102 4.51 1.68 -3.60
C LEU A 102 3.35 1.59 -2.59
N VAL A 103 3.61 1.95 -1.34
CA VAL A 103 2.76 1.60 -0.22
C VAL A 103 1.80 2.74 0.15
N ASP A 104 0.50 2.45 0.09
CA ASP A 104 -0.58 3.22 0.69
C ASP A 104 -1.59 2.24 1.34
N GLU A 105 -1.10 1.41 2.30
CA GLU A 105 -1.83 0.32 2.91
C GLU A 105 -2.52 0.75 4.21
N PRO A 106 -3.85 0.93 4.23
CA PRO A 106 -4.57 1.31 5.43
C PRO A 106 -4.82 0.15 6.40
N GLY A 107 -4.57 -1.08 5.96
CA GLY A 107 -4.79 -2.31 6.71
C GLY A 107 -5.69 -3.31 5.98
N PHE A 108 -5.92 -4.46 6.62
CA PHE A 108 -6.86 -5.45 6.11
C PHE A 108 -8.29 -4.92 6.10
N MET A 109 -9.07 -5.32 5.08
CA MET A 109 -10.51 -5.09 5.08
C MET A 109 -11.15 -5.80 6.26
N ILE A 110 -12.03 -5.10 6.95
CA ILE A 110 -12.75 -5.58 8.14
C ILE A 110 -14.25 -5.64 7.90
N GLY A 111 -14.97 -6.32 8.79
CA GLY A 111 -16.42 -6.44 8.75
C GLY A 111 -16.89 -7.85 8.37
N SER A 112 -18.18 -8.11 8.54
CA SER A 112 -18.76 -9.45 8.41
C SER A 112 -18.56 -10.10 7.02
N GLN A 113 -18.46 -9.30 5.96
CA GLN A 113 -18.16 -9.80 4.62
C GLN A 113 -16.68 -10.22 4.52
N ALA A 114 -15.76 -9.39 4.99
CA ALA A 114 -14.33 -9.72 5.01
C ALA A 114 -14.03 -10.98 5.83
N GLU A 115 -14.74 -11.16 6.95
CA GLU A 115 -14.64 -12.39 7.76
C GLU A 115 -15.11 -13.62 6.98
N ARG A 116 -16.23 -13.54 6.28
CA ARG A 116 -16.73 -14.64 5.43
C ARG A 116 -15.79 -14.98 4.29
N GLU A 117 -15.11 -13.99 3.74
CA GLU A 117 -14.10 -14.13 2.68
C GLU A 117 -12.75 -14.59 3.22
N ALA A 118 -12.62 -14.75 4.53
CA ALA A 118 -11.38 -15.14 5.22
C ALA A 118 -10.20 -14.20 4.91
N THR A 119 -10.44 -12.89 4.89
CA THR A 119 -9.45 -11.86 4.52
C THR A 119 -8.16 -11.99 5.32
N ILE A 120 -8.23 -12.19 6.65
CA ILE A 120 -7.04 -12.34 7.51
C ILE A 120 -6.23 -13.57 7.10
N ARG A 121 -6.87 -14.70 6.82
CA ARG A 121 -6.18 -15.92 6.37
C ARG A 121 -5.42 -15.71 5.07
N HIS A 122 -6.07 -15.09 4.08
CA HIS A 122 -5.44 -14.81 2.78
C HIS A 122 -4.37 -13.73 2.90
N GLY A 123 -4.62 -12.70 3.71
CA GLY A 123 -3.67 -11.65 4.02
C GLY A 123 -2.40 -12.19 4.70
N THR A 124 -2.55 -13.02 5.71
CA THR A 124 -1.41 -13.68 6.38
C THR A 124 -0.60 -14.54 5.41
N SER A 125 -1.27 -15.21 4.46
CA SER A 125 -0.57 -15.95 3.41
C SER A 125 0.25 -15.04 2.49
N ALA A 126 -0.25 -13.84 2.16
CA ALA A 126 0.54 -12.85 1.41
C ALA A 126 1.74 -12.34 2.21
N VAL A 127 1.57 -12.05 3.51
CA VAL A 127 2.68 -11.67 4.41
C VAL A 127 3.75 -12.76 4.46
N LEU A 128 3.34 -14.02 4.60
CA LEU A 128 4.27 -15.15 4.61
C LEU A 128 5.03 -15.26 3.28
N THR A 129 4.34 -15.10 2.15
CA THR A 129 4.97 -15.12 0.83
C THR A 129 6.00 -14.01 0.71
N ALA A 130 5.68 -12.77 1.14
CA ALA A 130 6.62 -11.66 1.15
C ALA A 130 7.87 -11.99 1.99
N ALA A 131 7.68 -12.57 3.19
CA ALA A 131 8.77 -12.94 4.08
C ALA A 131 9.68 -14.06 3.52
N MET A 132 9.17 -14.87 2.61
CA MET A 132 9.92 -15.97 1.96
C MET A 132 10.53 -15.56 0.61
N THR A 133 10.23 -14.39 0.09
CA THR A 133 10.74 -13.88 -1.19
C THR A 133 12.23 -13.62 -1.09
N THR A 134 12.99 -14.00 -2.12
CA THR A 134 14.46 -13.87 -2.16
C THR A 134 14.93 -12.82 -3.17
N VAL A 135 14.07 -12.38 -4.08
CA VAL A 135 14.41 -11.34 -5.05
C VAL A 135 14.67 -9.99 -4.38
N PRO A 136 15.50 -9.11 -4.96
CA PRO A 136 15.70 -7.75 -4.47
C PRO A 136 14.36 -7.00 -4.33
N TRP A 137 14.22 -6.26 -3.23
CA TRP A 137 12.99 -5.57 -2.92
C TRP A 137 13.24 -4.14 -2.46
N ALA A 138 12.48 -3.20 -3.03
CA ALA A 138 12.45 -1.80 -2.59
C ALA A 138 11.01 -1.40 -2.30
N SER A 139 10.78 -0.77 -1.14
CA SER A 139 9.45 -0.29 -0.73
C SER A 139 9.48 1.19 -0.47
N ILE A 140 8.52 1.91 -1.02
CA ILE A 140 8.37 3.34 -0.84
C ILE A 140 7.03 3.60 -0.20
N MET A 141 7.04 4.07 1.05
CA MET A 141 5.82 4.51 1.72
C MET A 141 5.37 5.83 1.12
N ILE A 142 4.27 5.80 0.38
CA ILE A 142 3.70 6.98 -0.27
C ILE A 142 2.82 7.77 0.71
N ARG A 143 1.91 7.08 1.41
CA ARG A 143 1.03 7.73 2.39
C ARG A 143 0.82 6.84 3.62
N ARG A 144 -0.04 5.84 3.58
CA ARG A 144 -0.39 5.00 4.72
C ARG A 144 0.39 3.70 4.74
N SER A 145 0.78 3.27 5.94
CA SER A 145 1.40 1.97 6.15
C SER A 145 1.02 1.48 7.54
N PHE A 146 -0.16 0.81 7.66
CA PHE A 146 -0.75 0.47 8.95
C PHE A 146 -1.04 -1.01 9.13
N GLY A 147 -0.95 -1.43 10.38
CA GLY A 147 -1.35 -2.76 10.85
C GLY A 147 -0.50 -3.89 10.27
N VAL A 148 -1.00 -5.12 10.38
CA VAL A 148 -0.27 -6.30 9.91
C VAL A 148 -0.24 -6.38 8.37
N ALA A 149 -1.23 -5.82 7.68
CA ALA A 149 -1.28 -5.85 6.22
C ALA A 149 -0.06 -5.19 5.57
N GLN A 150 0.47 -4.13 6.17
CA GLN A 150 1.68 -3.46 5.69
C GLN A 150 2.88 -4.41 5.57
N ALA A 151 2.98 -5.42 6.44
CA ALA A 151 4.11 -6.35 6.44
C ALA A 151 4.25 -7.13 5.12
N ALA A 152 3.16 -7.29 4.36
CA ALA A 152 3.22 -7.90 3.04
C ALA A 152 3.95 -7.04 2.00
N HIS A 153 4.06 -5.73 2.23
CA HIS A 153 4.72 -4.79 1.31
C HIS A 153 6.24 -4.73 1.47
N TYR A 154 6.79 -5.40 2.48
CA TYR A 154 8.23 -5.35 2.79
C TYR A 154 8.83 -6.74 2.65
N GLY A 155 9.73 -6.90 1.69
CA GLY A 155 10.53 -8.11 1.54
C GLY A 155 11.63 -8.20 2.61
N PRO A 156 12.15 -9.41 2.89
CA PRO A 156 13.27 -9.58 3.79
C PRO A 156 14.50 -8.85 3.20
N ASN A 157 15.18 -8.07 4.01
CA ASN A 157 16.31 -7.23 3.60
C ASN A 157 15.95 -6.17 2.52
N GLY A 158 14.68 -5.81 2.38
CA GLY A 158 14.22 -4.78 1.45
C GLY A 158 14.75 -3.40 1.81
N TYR A 159 14.98 -2.58 0.78
CA TYR A 159 15.29 -1.16 0.96
C TYR A 159 13.99 -0.37 1.15
N VAL A 160 13.90 0.43 2.21
CA VAL A 160 12.67 1.14 2.55
C VAL A 160 12.91 2.65 2.54
N LEU A 161 12.07 3.36 1.79
CA LEU A 161 12.00 4.82 1.74
C LEU A 161 10.62 5.29 2.18
N ALA A 162 10.53 6.55 2.56
CA ALA A 162 9.27 7.20 2.90
C ALA A 162 9.18 8.59 2.27
N TRP A 163 8.04 8.91 1.68
CA TRP A 163 7.72 10.27 1.31
C TRP A 163 7.39 11.12 2.54
N PRO A 164 7.48 12.45 2.46
CA PRO A 164 7.09 13.33 3.57
C PRO A 164 5.61 13.17 4.01
N SER A 165 4.76 12.65 3.12
CA SER A 165 3.34 12.33 3.36
C SER A 165 3.12 10.98 4.02
N ALA A 166 4.17 10.19 4.28
CA ALA A 166 4.05 8.85 4.80
C ALA A 166 3.74 8.84 6.30
N GLU A 167 2.82 7.98 6.67
CA GLU A 167 2.43 7.69 8.05
C GLU A 167 2.41 6.19 8.27
N SER A 168 2.98 5.73 9.37
CA SER A 168 3.02 4.30 9.69
C SER A 168 2.76 4.03 11.16
N GLY A 169 2.23 2.85 11.47
CA GLY A 169 1.97 2.45 12.84
C GLY A 169 1.10 1.20 12.94
N PRO A 170 0.77 0.79 14.18
CA PRO A 170 -0.13 -0.34 14.39
C PRO A 170 -1.57 -0.04 13.95
N LEU A 171 -2.02 1.19 14.15
CA LEU A 171 -3.35 1.68 13.75
C LEU A 171 -3.24 3.15 13.35
N PRO A 172 -4.13 3.66 12.47
CA PRO A 172 -4.31 5.10 12.28
C PRO A 172 -4.68 5.78 13.60
N VAL A 173 -4.34 7.07 13.76
CA VAL A 173 -4.59 7.84 14.99
C VAL A 173 -6.06 7.71 15.43
N GLU A 174 -7.00 7.88 14.52
CA GLU A 174 -8.45 7.80 14.80
C GLU A 174 -8.85 6.41 15.34
N GLY A 175 -8.26 5.33 14.81
CA GLY A 175 -8.47 3.96 15.28
C GLY A 175 -7.81 3.72 16.63
N GLY A 176 -6.59 4.22 16.81
CA GLY A 176 -5.83 4.13 18.06
C GLY A 176 -6.54 4.80 19.21
N VAL A 177 -6.98 6.05 19.03
CA VAL A 177 -7.73 6.83 20.02
C VAL A 177 -9.05 6.13 20.38
N ALA A 178 -9.80 5.67 19.38
CA ALA A 178 -11.07 4.98 19.63
C ALA A 178 -10.91 3.71 20.48
N VAL A 179 -9.80 2.99 20.32
CA VAL A 179 -9.51 1.77 21.11
C VAL A 179 -8.95 2.11 22.49
N ALA A 180 -7.94 2.97 22.54
CA ALA A 180 -7.23 3.29 23.79
C ALA A 180 -8.09 4.04 24.80
N PHE A 181 -8.94 4.96 24.33
CA PHE A 181 -9.74 5.87 25.14
C PHE A 181 -11.24 5.59 25.07
N GLN A 182 -11.64 4.41 24.65
CA GLN A 182 -13.07 4.03 24.47
C GLN A 182 -13.95 4.38 25.68
N ARG A 183 -13.47 4.08 26.91
CA ARG A 183 -14.23 4.34 28.15
C ARG A 183 -14.33 5.83 28.46
N GLU A 184 -13.26 6.57 28.24
CA GLU A 184 -13.20 7.99 28.46
C GLU A 184 -14.10 8.75 27.50
N ILE A 185 -14.03 8.40 26.20
CA ILE A 185 -14.89 8.96 25.16
C ILE A 185 -16.37 8.69 25.49
N ALA A 186 -16.71 7.45 25.85
CA ALA A 186 -18.09 7.08 26.19
C ALA A 186 -18.63 7.77 27.44
N ALA A 187 -17.79 8.17 28.37
CA ALA A 187 -18.18 8.86 29.61
C ALA A 187 -18.22 10.39 29.47
N ALA A 188 -17.72 10.95 28.39
CA ALA A 188 -17.69 12.38 28.16
C ALA A 188 -19.10 12.94 27.89
N PRO A 189 -19.40 14.20 28.32
CA PRO A 189 -20.67 14.86 28.00
C PRO A 189 -20.92 15.02 26.49
N ASP A 190 -19.84 15.21 25.72
CA ASP A 190 -19.81 15.20 24.25
C ASP A 190 -18.71 14.24 23.79
N PRO A 191 -19.07 12.98 23.49
CA PRO A 191 -18.11 11.97 23.02
C PRO A 191 -17.39 12.32 21.73
N GLU A 192 -18.04 13.02 20.82
CA GLU A 192 -17.47 13.41 19.54
C GLU A 192 -16.44 14.55 19.69
N ALA A 193 -16.71 15.52 20.59
CA ALA A 193 -15.75 16.58 20.91
C ALA A 193 -14.52 15.99 21.61
N ARG A 194 -14.71 15.12 22.62
CA ARG A 194 -13.60 14.50 23.36
C ARG A 194 -12.73 13.62 22.43
N ARG A 195 -13.33 12.89 21.53
CA ARG A 195 -12.62 12.10 20.55
C ARG A 195 -11.71 12.97 19.67
N ARG A 196 -12.22 14.10 19.16
CA ARG A 196 -11.43 15.04 18.34
C ARG A 196 -10.25 15.64 19.10
N GLU A 197 -10.46 16.02 20.36
CA GLU A 197 -9.37 16.52 21.23
C GLU A 197 -8.25 15.48 21.36
N LEU A 198 -8.60 14.21 21.62
CA LEU A 198 -7.64 13.12 21.76
C LEU A 198 -6.95 12.72 20.44
N GLU A 199 -7.57 13.02 19.29
CA GLU A 199 -6.97 12.81 17.96
C GLU A 199 -5.95 13.93 17.62
N GLU A 200 -6.04 15.09 18.28
CA GLU A 200 -5.15 16.24 18.09
C GLU A 200 -3.97 16.27 19.09
N GLU A 201 -4.09 15.61 20.27
CA GLU A 201 -3.02 15.43 21.26
C GLU A 201 -1.97 14.40 20.79
#